data_8b823d6d560892c9a6f7311711ea7d2b
#
_entry.id   8b823d6d560892c9a6f7311711ea7d2b
#
_cell.length_a   1.000
_cell.length_b   1.000
_cell.length_c   1.000
_cell.angle_alpha   90.00
_cell.angle_beta   90.00
_cell.angle_gamma   90.00
#
_symmetry.space_group_name_H-M   'P 1'
#
loop_
_entity.id
_entity.type
_entity.pdbx_description
1 polymer ?
#
loop_
_entity_poly.entity_id
_entity_poly.type
_entity_poly.pdbx_seq_one_letter_code
_entity_poly.pdbx_strand_id
1 'polypeptide(L)'
;MTSSPLPPIRIPVYRPDLSGNEKAYVNQCLDSTWISSRGEFIDRFQRTFAQRIGSADALAVCNGTVAIHLPLVALGIGPGDEVIVPSLTYVAAVNAIRYVGATPVFADSDLRTWQVDPADVEARITPRTKAILAVHLYGQACDMPTLCALARRKGLLVIEDCAEAFGTKIGAQHVGTFGDAASFSFFGNKTITTGEGGMVVMRDPAAHRLALKLRGQGLADTREYWHDVVGYNYRMTNICAAIGLAQLERADEFLARKRAIATRLAELLAGLPLEVHGETAGTTHSYWMISVATKAAADRDPLRHTLRLAGIETRPLFHPVHTMPMYAAGQTGLDRAIDLGARGINLPSWPGMSDAEVLAIAETIRGHFRR
;
A
#
# COMPACT_ATOMS: atom_id res chain seq x y z
N MET A 1 -19.96 18.51 31.93
CA MET A 1 -19.05 17.42 32.36
C MET A 1 -17.72 17.63 31.62
N THR A 2 -16.72 18.14 32.31
CA THR A 2 -15.37 18.30 31.76
C THR A 2 -14.77 16.90 31.63
N SER A 3 -14.66 16.39 30.40
CA SER A 3 -13.97 15.12 30.15
C SER A 3 -12.51 15.26 30.58
N SER A 4 -12.06 14.41 31.50
CA SER A 4 -10.65 14.33 31.84
C SER A 4 -9.82 14.18 30.56
N PRO A 5 -8.67 14.85 30.43
CA PRO A 5 -7.85 14.77 29.23
C PRO A 5 -7.41 13.31 28.99
N LEU A 6 -7.46 12.87 27.74
CA LEU A 6 -7.00 11.53 27.36
C LEU A 6 -5.51 11.37 27.70
N PRO A 7 -5.07 10.20 28.19
CA PRO A 7 -3.66 9.95 28.52
C PRO A 7 -2.77 10.10 27.26
N PRO A 8 -1.48 10.39 27.42
CA PRO A 8 -0.55 10.44 26.28
C PRO A 8 -0.46 9.08 25.58
N ILE A 9 -0.20 9.11 24.26
CA ILE A 9 0.05 7.88 23.50
C ILE A 9 1.43 7.35 23.90
N ARG A 10 1.46 6.09 24.40
CA ARG A 10 2.67 5.36 24.75
C ARG A 10 3.06 4.36 23.66
N ILE A 11 2.06 3.74 23.03
CA ILE A 11 2.22 2.79 21.93
C ILE A 11 1.57 3.41 20.68
N PRO A 12 2.34 4.05 19.77
CA PRO A 12 1.81 4.62 18.55
C PRO A 12 1.43 3.50 17.56
N VAL A 13 0.60 3.80 16.56
CA VAL A 13 0.20 2.82 15.55
C VAL A 13 1.38 2.31 14.72
N TYR A 14 2.38 3.15 14.50
CA TYR A 14 3.60 2.83 13.77
C TYR A 14 4.77 3.71 14.21
N ARG A 15 6.00 3.16 14.11
CA ARG A 15 7.26 3.87 14.29
C ARG A 15 8.29 3.29 13.32
N PRO A 16 8.89 4.09 12.43
CA PRO A 16 9.96 3.59 11.56
C PRO A 16 11.20 3.24 12.39
N ASP A 17 11.92 2.21 11.98
CA ASP A 17 13.23 1.87 12.51
C ASP A 17 14.30 2.44 11.58
N LEU A 18 15.06 3.41 12.06
CA LEU A 18 16.13 4.12 11.33
C LEU A 18 17.51 3.85 11.98
N SER A 19 17.69 2.66 12.54
CA SER A 19 18.93 2.27 13.24
C SER A 19 19.98 1.62 12.34
N GLY A 20 19.73 1.56 11.02
CA GLY A 20 20.65 1.03 10.02
C GLY A 20 21.61 2.09 9.45
N ASN A 21 21.86 1.98 8.16
CA ASN A 21 22.79 2.87 7.44
C ASN A 21 22.19 4.21 7.00
N GLU A 22 20.94 4.53 7.37
CA GLU A 22 20.20 5.70 6.88
C GLU A 22 20.99 6.99 7.10
N LYS A 23 21.47 7.20 8.35
CA LYS A 23 22.26 8.39 8.72
C LYS A 23 23.58 8.47 7.95
N ALA A 24 24.26 7.34 7.78
CA ALA A 24 25.55 7.29 7.06
C ALA A 24 25.35 7.65 5.58
N TYR A 25 24.33 7.09 4.92
CA TYR A 25 24.07 7.34 3.50
C TYR A 25 23.54 8.76 3.23
N VAL A 26 22.70 9.29 4.13
CA VAL A 26 22.25 10.69 4.05
C VAL A 26 23.45 11.65 4.22
N ASN A 27 24.36 11.39 5.14
CA ASN A 27 25.58 12.22 5.28
C ASN A 27 26.44 12.17 4.01
N GLN A 28 26.58 11.03 3.34
CA GLN A 28 27.29 10.97 2.05
C GLN A 28 26.61 11.85 0.97
N CYS A 29 25.27 11.93 0.96
CA CYS A 29 24.58 12.87 0.08
C CYS A 29 24.90 14.32 0.41
N LEU A 30 24.97 14.68 1.69
CA LEU A 30 25.28 16.04 2.15
C LEU A 30 26.75 16.40 1.85
N ASP A 31 27.68 15.51 2.16
CA ASP A 31 29.13 15.70 1.94
C ASP A 31 29.46 15.86 0.43
N SER A 32 28.79 15.08 -0.42
CA SER A 32 28.95 15.18 -1.87
C SER A 32 28.13 16.30 -2.51
N THR A 33 27.21 16.94 -1.78
CA THR A 33 26.21 17.92 -2.25
C THR A 33 25.18 17.38 -3.26
N TRP A 34 25.19 16.08 -3.56
CA TRP A 34 24.20 15.43 -4.45
C TRP A 34 22.93 15.09 -3.66
N ILE A 35 22.04 16.08 -3.48
CA ILE A 35 20.85 15.96 -2.61
C ILE A 35 19.53 15.88 -3.38
N SER A 36 19.51 16.25 -4.66
CA SER A 36 18.28 16.37 -5.44
C SER A 36 17.99 15.11 -6.29
N SER A 37 17.37 15.26 -7.44
CA SER A 37 16.92 14.14 -8.30
C SER A 37 18.01 13.53 -9.19
N ARG A 38 19.28 13.70 -8.83
CA ARG A 38 20.46 13.05 -9.41
C ARG A 38 21.35 12.55 -8.28
N GLY A 39 21.99 11.42 -8.45
CA GLY A 39 22.94 10.85 -7.50
C GLY A 39 22.91 9.30 -7.52
N GLU A 40 23.99 8.70 -7.02
CA GLU A 40 24.22 7.25 -7.09
C GLU A 40 23.20 6.42 -6.30
N PHE A 41 22.66 6.98 -5.19
CA PHE A 41 21.71 6.25 -4.37
C PHE A 41 20.39 5.98 -5.08
N ILE A 42 19.96 6.86 -6.01
CA ILE A 42 18.76 6.63 -6.83
C ILE A 42 18.95 5.37 -7.67
N ASP A 43 20.06 5.26 -8.39
CA ASP A 43 20.32 4.11 -9.27
C ASP A 43 20.55 2.83 -8.48
N ARG A 44 21.25 2.91 -7.34
CA ARG A 44 21.47 1.76 -6.45
C ARG A 44 20.14 1.27 -5.87
N PHE A 45 19.31 2.19 -5.37
CA PHE A 45 18.00 1.84 -4.81
C PHE A 45 17.08 1.20 -5.85
N GLN A 46 16.98 1.79 -7.05
CA GLN A 46 16.18 1.24 -8.15
C GLN A 46 16.64 -0.19 -8.52
N ARG A 47 17.93 -0.40 -8.74
CA ARG A 47 18.47 -1.73 -9.09
C ARG A 47 18.27 -2.77 -7.99
N THR A 48 18.57 -2.42 -6.73
CA THR A 48 18.44 -3.35 -5.61
C THR A 48 16.97 -3.69 -5.37
N PHE A 49 16.07 -2.71 -5.52
CA PHE A 49 14.63 -2.94 -5.41
C PHE A 49 14.12 -3.87 -6.52
N ALA A 50 14.46 -3.60 -7.78
CA ALA A 50 14.07 -4.43 -8.92
C ALA A 50 14.55 -5.88 -8.74
N GLN A 51 15.81 -6.09 -8.38
CA GLN A 51 16.37 -7.42 -8.09
C GLN A 51 15.60 -8.14 -6.98
N ARG A 52 15.27 -7.43 -5.90
CA ARG A 52 14.57 -8.01 -4.76
C ARG A 52 13.18 -8.53 -5.09
N ILE A 53 12.42 -7.81 -5.92
CA ILE A 53 11.07 -8.24 -6.30
C ILE A 53 11.04 -9.15 -7.53
N GLY A 54 12.17 -9.30 -8.24
CA GLY A 54 12.27 -10.09 -9.46
C GLY A 54 11.74 -9.35 -10.71
N SER A 55 11.86 -8.03 -10.73
CA SER A 55 11.55 -7.20 -11.90
C SER A 55 12.82 -6.90 -12.71
N ALA A 56 12.67 -6.64 -14.02
CA ALA A 56 13.78 -6.21 -14.87
C ALA A 56 14.29 -4.82 -14.45
N ASP A 57 13.36 -3.89 -14.20
CA ASP A 57 13.64 -2.49 -13.87
C ASP A 57 12.65 -1.95 -12.84
N ALA A 58 13.00 -0.83 -12.21
CA ALA A 58 12.13 -0.06 -11.34
C ALA A 58 12.46 1.44 -11.43
N LEU A 59 11.45 2.29 -11.29
CA LEU A 59 11.57 3.75 -11.36
C LEU A 59 11.20 4.38 -10.02
N ALA A 60 12.16 4.97 -9.33
CA ALA A 60 11.94 5.70 -8.10
C ALA A 60 11.20 7.02 -8.36
N VAL A 61 10.13 7.29 -7.60
CA VAL A 61 9.30 8.49 -7.71
C VAL A 61 9.09 9.13 -6.33
N CYS A 62 8.62 10.38 -6.30
CA CYS A 62 8.59 11.21 -5.10
C CYS A 62 7.52 10.80 -4.06
N ASN A 63 6.50 10.00 -4.40
CA ASN A 63 5.53 9.43 -3.45
C ASN A 63 4.70 8.31 -4.08
N GLY A 64 3.92 7.60 -3.24
CA GLY A 64 3.09 6.48 -3.68
C GLY A 64 1.94 6.88 -4.60
N THR A 65 1.34 8.05 -4.45
CA THR A 65 0.22 8.49 -5.31
C THR A 65 0.68 8.68 -6.75
N VAL A 66 1.82 9.33 -6.96
CA VAL A 66 2.37 9.48 -8.32
C VAL A 66 2.90 8.16 -8.87
N ALA A 67 3.27 7.21 -7.99
CA ALA A 67 3.62 5.86 -8.40
C ALA A 67 2.44 5.09 -9.01
N ILE A 68 1.19 5.42 -8.64
CA ILE A 68 -0.02 4.88 -9.27
C ILE A 68 -0.37 5.68 -10.55
N HIS A 69 -0.25 7.00 -10.48
CA HIS A 69 -0.64 7.88 -11.58
C HIS A 69 0.23 7.69 -12.83
N LEU A 70 1.54 7.58 -12.64
CA LEU A 70 2.50 7.48 -13.74
C LEU A 70 2.26 6.25 -14.66
N PRO A 71 2.03 5.02 -14.14
CA PRO A 71 1.64 3.88 -14.96
C PRO A 71 0.34 4.07 -15.72
N LEU A 72 -0.68 4.68 -15.10
CA LEU A 72 -1.95 4.95 -15.79
C LEU A 72 -1.74 5.80 -17.04
N VAL A 73 -0.95 6.88 -16.92
CA VAL A 73 -0.59 7.74 -18.08
C VAL A 73 0.23 6.96 -19.10
N ALA A 74 1.28 6.23 -18.67
CA ALA A 74 2.17 5.51 -19.57
C ALA A 74 1.49 4.36 -20.33
N LEU A 75 0.42 3.79 -19.76
CA LEU A 75 -0.42 2.76 -20.38
C LEU A 75 -1.56 3.34 -21.22
N GLY A 76 -1.63 4.67 -21.36
CA GLY A 76 -2.61 5.36 -22.20
C GLY A 76 -4.04 5.33 -21.64
N ILE A 77 -4.22 5.20 -20.34
CA ILE A 77 -5.53 5.28 -19.67
C ILE A 77 -5.90 6.75 -19.53
N GLY A 78 -7.15 7.10 -19.91
CA GLY A 78 -7.57 8.50 -19.94
C GLY A 78 -9.08 8.72 -20.00
N PRO A 79 -9.53 9.91 -20.44
CA PRO A 79 -10.94 10.24 -20.53
C PRO A 79 -11.72 9.25 -21.40
N GLY A 80 -12.87 8.79 -20.90
CA GLY A 80 -13.72 7.79 -21.55
C GLY A 80 -13.45 6.35 -21.10
N ASP A 81 -12.27 6.07 -20.51
CA ASP A 81 -11.94 4.76 -19.96
C ASP A 81 -12.53 4.56 -18.56
N GLU A 82 -12.82 3.32 -18.24
CA GLU A 82 -13.17 2.88 -16.90
C GLU A 82 -12.04 2.00 -16.31
N VAL A 83 -11.73 2.22 -15.02
CA VAL A 83 -10.80 1.40 -14.26
C VAL A 83 -11.53 0.80 -13.07
N ILE A 84 -11.58 -0.55 -13.01
CA ILE A 84 -12.17 -1.25 -11.86
C ILE A 84 -11.16 -1.22 -10.71
N VAL A 85 -11.62 -0.81 -9.52
CA VAL A 85 -10.80 -0.62 -8.32
C VAL A 85 -11.58 -1.05 -7.08
N PRO A 86 -10.96 -1.65 -6.04
CA PRO A 86 -11.68 -1.99 -4.81
C PRO A 86 -12.26 -0.73 -4.15
N SER A 87 -13.47 -0.87 -3.60
CA SER A 87 -14.09 0.19 -2.81
C SER A 87 -13.41 0.36 -1.45
N LEU A 88 -13.03 -0.75 -0.79
CA LEU A 88 -12.26 -0.73 0.45
C LEU A 88 -10.78 -0.57 0.12
N THR A 89 -10.32 0.67 0.09
CA THR A 89 -8.92 1.02 -0.21
C THR A 89 -8.58 2.40 0.31
N TYR A 90 -7.28 2.74 0.32
CA TYR A 90 -6.86 4.12 0.50
C TYR A 90 -7.19 4.95 -0.74
N VAL A 91 -7.68 6.16 -0.53
CA VAL A 91 -8.23 7.03 -1.60
C VAL A 91 -7.25 7.35 -2.73
N ALA A 92 -5.93 7.25 -2.51
CA ALA A 92 -4.90 7.55 -3.51
C ALA A 92 -5.05 6.72 -4.80
N ALA A 93 -5.42 5.43 -4.68
CA ALA A 93 -5.67 4.55 -5.82
C ALA A 93 -6.79 5.11 -6.73
N VAL A 94 -7.87 5.56 -6.11
CA VAL A 94 -9.05 6.10 -6.82
C VAL A 94 -8.76 7.51 -7.37
N ASN A 95 -8.08 8.35 -6.58
CA ASN A 95 -7.69 9.69 -7.03
C ASN A 95 -6.80 9.64 -8.28
N ALA A 96 -5.85 8.70 -8.33
CA ALA A 96 -4.97 8.56 -9.51
C ALA A 96 -5.74 8.24 -10.80
N ILE A 97 -6.81 7.42 -10.71
CA ILE A 97 -7.73 7.17 -11.84
C ILE A 97 -8.41 8.48 -12.28
N ARG A 98 -8.86 9.29 -11.33
CA ARG A 98 -9.48 10.59 -11.65
C ARG A 98 -8.51 11.59 -12.22
N TYR A 99 -7.24 11.56 -11.80
CA TYR A 99 -6.21 12.48 -12.31
C TYR A 99 -5.95 12.28 -13.81
N VAL A 100 -6.06 11.06 -14.33
CA VAL A 100 -5.97 10.79 -15.78
C VAL A 100 -7.29 11.04 -16.53
N GLY A 101 -8.34 11.46 -15.84
CA GLY A 101 -9.66 11.70 -16.43
C GLY A 101 -10.51 10.44 -16.65
N ALA A 102 -10.03 9.26 -16.22
CA ALA A 102 -10.79 8.03 -16.28
C ALA A 102 -11.84 7.94 -15.16
N THR A 103 -12.78 7.01 -15.31
CA THR A 103 -13.87 6.78 -14.36
C THR A 103 -13.53 5.57 -13.47
N PRO A 104 -13.48 5.73 -12.13
CA PRO A 104 -13.35 4.59 -11.25
C PRO A 104 -14.67 3.82 -11.17
N VAL A 105 -14.62 2.50 -11.34
CA VAL A 105 -15.72 1.57 -11.14
C VAL A 105 -15.38 0.74 -9.89
N PHE A 106 -16.17 0.89 -8.84
CA PHE A 106 -15.87 0.24 -7.57
C PHE A 106 -16.29 -1.22 -7.56
N ALA A 107 -15.39 -2.10 -7.09
CA ALA A 107 -15.68 -3.50 -6.83
C ALA A 107 -15.69 -3.78 -5.33
N ASP A 108 -16.50 -4.76 -4.92
CA ASP A 108 -16.66 -5.17 -3.53
C ASP A 108 -15.54 -6.09 -3.06
N SER A 109 -15.47 -6.32 -1.76
CA SER A 109 -14.44 -7.13 -1.11
C SER A 109 -14.88 -8.58 -0.90
N ASP A 110 -13.95 -9.51 -0.93
CA ASP A 110 -14.10 -10.84 -0.36
C ASP A 110 -13.96 -10.77 1.17
N LEU A 111 -14.96 -11.25 1.91
CA LEU A 111 -14.97 -11.14 3.38
C LEU A 111 -13.88 -11.97 4.07
N ARG A 112 -13.37 -13.03 3.42
CA ARG A 112 -12.33 -13.89 3.97
C ARG A 112 -10.94 -13.28 3.83
N THR A 113 -10.66 -12.65 2.68
CA THR A 113 -9.34 -12.10 2.36
C THR A 113 -9.27 -10.59 2.57
N TRP A 114 -10.42 -9.91 2.62
CA TRP A 114 -10.62 -8.46 2.61
C TRP A 114 -10.13 -7.77 1.33
N GLN A 115 -9.65 -8.56 0.39
CA GLN A 115 -9.19 -8.07 -0.91
C GLN A 115 -10.37 -7.93 -1.87
N VAL A 116 -10.13 -7.31 -3.02
CA VAL A 116 -11.14 -7.22 -4.08
C VAL A 116 -11.61 -8.62 -4.51
N ASP A 117 -12.93 -8.79 -4.67
CA ASP A 117 -13.53 -10.05 -5.12
C ASP A 117 -13.46 -10.15 -6.65
N PRO A 118 -12.73 -11.15 -7.22
CA PRO A 118 -12.63 -11.34 -8.67
C PRO A 118 -13.98 -11.57 -9.36
N ALA A 119 -14.96 -12.18 -8.68
CA ALA A 119 -16.29 -12.38 -9.24
C ALA A 119 -17.05 -11.06 -9.38
N ASP A 120 -16.95 -10.18 -8.40
CA ASP A 120 -17.53 -8.83 -8.48
C ASP A 120 -16.80 -7.96 -9.52
N VAL A 121 -15.47 -8.09 -9.65
CA VAL A 121 -14.70 -7.46 -10.72
C VAL A 121 -15.25 -7.88 -12.09
N GLU A 122 -15.43 -9.18 -12.33
CA GLU A 122 -15.96 -9.69 -13.61
C GLU A 122 -17.36 -9.16 -13.92
N ALA A 123 -18.23 -9.09 -12.91
CA ALA A 123 -19.60 -8.59 -13.05
C ALA A 123 -19.68 -7.09 -13.40
N ARG A 124 -18.63 -6.32 -13.11
CA ARG A 124 -18.57 -4.86 -13.36
C ARG A 124 -17.89 -4.47 -14.66
N ILE A 125 -17.40 -5.43 -15.45
CA ILE A 125 -16.76 -5.14 -16.73
C ILE A 125 -17.78 -4.61 -17.73
N THR A 126 -17.47 -3.47 -18.36
CA THR A 126 -18.21 -2.83 -19.44
C THR A 126 -17.36 -2.72 -20.70
N PRO A 127 -17.92 -2.34 -21.86
CA PRO A 127 -17.11 -2.05 -23.05
C PRO A 127 -16.10 -0.89 -22.88
N ARG A 128 -16.24 -0.05 -21.85
CA ARG A 128 -15.31 1.04 -21.55
C ARG A 128 -14.22 0.64 -20.54
N THR A 129 -14.33 -0.53 -19.94
CA THR A 129 -13.33 -1.01 -18.98
C THR A 129 -11.99 -1.19 -19.67
N LYS A 130 -10.97 -0.48 -19.20
CA LYS A 130 -9.60 -0.52 -19.76
C LYS A 130 -8.64 -1.29 -18.87
N ALA A 131 -8.82 -1.20 -17.55
CA ALA A 131 -7.91 -1.82 -16.59
C ALA A 131 -8.60 -2.27 -15.31
N ILE A 132 -7.94 -3.19 -14.61
CA ILE A 132 -8.20 -3.55 -13.22
C ILE A 132 -7.03 -3.01 -12.40
N LEU A 133 -7.31 -2.18 -11.38
CA LEU A 133 -6.34 -1.74 -10.40
C LEU A 133 -6.56 -2.56 -9.12
N ALA A 134 -5.72 -3.59 -8.92
CA ALA A 134 -5.75 -4.45 -7.75
C ALA A 134 -4.94 -3.80 -6.62
N VAL A 135 -5.53 -3.63 -5.44
CA VAL A 135 -4.86 -3.09 -4.26
C VAL A 135 -4.63 -4.22 -3.26
N HIS A 136 -3.37 -4.48 -2.92
CA HIS A 136 -2.98 -5.50 -1.92
C HIS A 136 -3.11 -4.92 -0.51
N LEU A 137 -4.35 -4.87 -0.03
CA LEU A 137 -4.74 -4.13 1.17
C LEU A 137 -4.11 -4.74 2.44
N TYR A 138 -3.53 -3.89 3.30
CA TYR A 138 -2.90 -4.20 4.59
C TYR A 138 -1.76 -5.23 4.54
N GLY A 139 -1.29 -5.61 3.35
CA GLY A 139 -0.18 -6.55 3.17
C GLY A 139 -0.59 -7.96 2.74
N GLN A 140 -1.89 -8.21 2.52
CA GLN A 140 -2.40 -9.45 1.94
C GLN A 140 -2.48 -9.33 0.41
N ALA A 141 -2.15 -10.41 -0.30
CA ALA A 141 -2.26 -10.45 -1.75
C ALA A 141 -3.73 -10.55 -2.21
N CYS A 142 -4.09 -9.82 -3.27
CA CYS A 142 -5.26 -10.13 -4.09
C CYS A 142 -5.07 -11.49 -4.78
N ASP A 143 -6.15 -12.13 -5.21
CA ASP A 143 -6.07 -13.32 -6.07
C ASP A 143 -5.60 -12.93 -7.49
N MET A 144 -4.30 -12.65 -7.61
CA MET A 144 -3.70 -12.22 -8.88
C MET A 144 -3.78 -13.26 -9.99
N PRO A 145 -3.63 -14.57 -9.71
CA PRO A 145 -3.83 -15.58 -10.75
C PRO A 145 -5.21 -15.48 -11.42
N THR A 146 -6.28 -15.34 -10.63
CA THR A 146 -7.65 -15.21 -11.14
C THR A 146 -7.87 -13.88 -11.85
N LEU A 147 -7.42 -12.76 -11.27
CA LEU A 147 -7.55 -11.42 -11.86
C LEU A 147 -6.78 -11.31 -13.19
N CYS A 148 -5.55 -11.83 -13.26
CA CYS A 148 -4.75 -11.82 -14.49
C CYS A 148 -5.35 -12.73 -15.56
N ALA A 149 -5.92 -13.88 -15.18
CA ALA A 149 -6.63 -14.76 -16.12
C ALA A 149 -7.89 -14.09 -16.69
N LEU A 150 -8.67 -13.42 -15.84
CA LEU A 150 -9.83 -12.62 -16.23
C LEU A 150 -9.42 -11.49 -17.20
N ALA A 151 -8.42 -10.71 -16.84
CA ALA A 151 -7.93 -9.59 -17.64
C ALA A 151 -7.48 -10.05 -19.04
N ARG A 152 -6.73 -11.16 -19.14
CA ARG A 152 -6.33 -11.74 -20.43
C ARG A 152 -7.54 -12.16 -21.30
N ARG A 153 -8.57 -12.79 -20.70
CA ARG A 153 -9.79 -13.17 -21.44
C ARG A 153 -10.56 -11.98 -21.99
N LYS A 154 -10.49 -10.83 -21.28
CA LYS A 154 -11.25 -9.63 -21.59
C LYS A 154 -10.41 -8.54 -22.32
N GLY A 155 -9.12 -8.77 -22.54
CA GLY A 155 -8.21 -7.78 -23.15
C GLY A 155 -7.97 -6.54 -22.28
N LEU A 156 -7.98 -6.70 -20.96
CA LEU A 156 -7.79 -5.63 -19.99
C LEU A 156 -6.35 -5.59 -19.48
N LEU A 157 -5.91 -4.41 -19.06
CA LEU A 157 -4.65 -4.21 -18.33
C LEU A 157 -4.85 -4.52 -16.84
N VAL A 158 -3.77 -4.93 -16.16
CA VAL A 158 -3.73 -5.13 -14.71
C VAL A 158 -2.66 -4.24 -14.11
N ILE A 159 -3.05 -3.43 -13.13
CA ILE A 159 -2.14 -2.58 -12.36
C ILE A 159 -2.23 -3.02 -10.91
N GLU A 160 -1.07 -3.23 -10.27
CA GLU A 160 -0.99 -3.62 -8.86
C GLU A 160 -0.62 -2.41 -8.00
N ASP A 161 -1.47 -2.07 -7.03
CA ASP A 161 -1.08 -1.16 -5.96
C ASP A 161 -0.53 -1.97 -4.79
N CYS A 162 0.79 -1.98 -4.66
CA CYS A 162 1.56 -2.65 -3.62
C CYS A 162 2.01 -1.68 -2.51
N ALA A 163 1.40 -0.51 -2.39
CA ALA A 163 1.77 0.50 -1.39
C ALA A 163 1.76 -0.04 0.05
N GLU A 164 1.03 -1.11 0.30
CA GLU A 164 0.86 -1.76 1.60
C GLU A 164 1.41 -3.18 1.64
N ALA A 165 2.01 -3.67 0.54
CA ALA A 165 2.31 -5.08 0.36
C ALA A 165 3.77 -5.36 -0.04
N PHE A 166 4.70 -4.48 0.31
CA PHE A 166 6.12 -4.76 0.12
C PHE A 166 6.51 -6.02 0.92
N GLY A 167 7.06 -7.02 0.25
CA GLY A 167 7.41 -8.33 0.81
C GLY A 167 6.31 -9.39 0.71
N THR A 168 5.09 -9.04 0.28
CA THR A 168 4.00 -9.98 0.02
C THR A 168 4.27 -10.83 -1.23
N LYS A 169 3.93 -12.13 -1.16
CA LYS A 169 4.13 -13.07 -2.25
C LYS A 169 2.92 -13.99 -2.44
N ILE A 170 2.79 -14.52 -3.65
CA ILE A 170 1.94 -15.67 -3.98
C ILE A 170 2.88 -16.77 -4.47
N GLY A 171 2.97 -17.87 -3.71
CA GLY A 171 4.05 -18.84 -3.90
C GLY A 171 5.43 -18.20 -3.75
N ALA A 172 6.27 -18.31 -4.75
CA ALA A 172 7.60 -17.67 -4.78
C ALA A 172 7.58 -16.27 -5.41
N GLN A 173 6.50 -15.88 -6.10
CA GLN A 173 6.44 -14.65 -6.88
C GLN A 173 5.99 -13.46 -6.02
N HIS A 174 6.74 -12.35 -6.08
CA HIS A 174 6.40 -11.12 -5.36
C HIS A 174 5.21 -10.41 -6.02
N VAL A 175 4.25 -9.89 -5.21
CA VAL A 175 3.23 -8.99 -5.74
C VAL A 175 3.90 -7.74 -6.33
N GLY A 176 3.28 -7.16 -7.34
CA GLY A 176 3.90 -6.11 -8.16
C GLY A 176 4.64 -6.65 -9.38
N THR A 177 4.58 -7.98 -9.62
CA THR A 177 5.19 -8.62 -10.80
C THR A 177 4.18 -9.47 -11.60
N PHE A 178 2.91 -9.47 -11.21
CA PHE A 178 1.83 -10.20 -11.90
C PHE A 178 1.18 -9.35 -13.00
N GLY A 179 0.97 -8.06 -12.74
CA GLY A 179 0.27 -7.12 -13.62
C GLY A 179 1.15 -6.55 -14.74
N ASP A 180 0.61 -5.64 -15.53
CA ASP A 180 1.31 -4.89 -16.57
C ASP A 180 2.15 -3.76 -15.97
N ALA A 181 1.74 -3.27 -14.79
CA ALA A 181 2.47 -2.30 -13.99
C ALA A 181 2.20 -2.49 -12.50
N ALA A 182 3.07 -1.95 -11.67
CA ALA A 182 2.87 -1.89 -10.23
C ALA A 182 3.40 -0.59 -9.62
N SER A 183 2.79 -0.21 -8.50
CA SER A 183 3.19 0.92 -7.66
C SER A 183 3.53 0.46 -6.25
N PHE A 184 4.53 1.10 -5.65
CA PHE A 184 4.90 0.92 -4.24
C PHE A 184 5.00 2.29 -3.56
N SER A 185 4.81 2.32 -2.25
CA SER A 185 4.93 3.52 -1.42
C SER A 185 5.98 3.33 -0.35
N PHE A 186 6.76 4.37 -0.10
CA PHE A 186 7.75 4.45 0.97
C PHE A 186 7.45 5.61 1.92
N PHE A 187 6.17 5.93 2.10
CA PHE A 187 5.72 6.91 3.10
C PHE A 187 6.17 6.49 4.51
N GLY A 188 6.23 7.45 5.45
CA GLY A 188 6.81 7.30 6.79
C GLY A 188 6.34 6.10 7.61
N ASN A 189 5.15 5.56 7.34
CA ASN A 189 4.60 4.39 8.05
C ASN A 189 4.59 3.08 7.23
N LYS A 190 5.24 3.04 6.08
CA LYS A 190 5.33 1.81 5.27
C LYS A 190 6.39 0.85 5.81
N THR A 191 6.34 -0.41 5.39
CA THR A 191 7.26 -1.46 5.86
C THR A 191 8.73 -1.08 5.71
N ILE A 192 9.08 -0.44 4.59
CA ILE A 192 10.32 0.32 4.39
C ILE A 192 9.95 1.75 4.02
N THR A 193 10.73 2.74 4.46
CA THR A 193 10.40 4.14 4.27
C THR A 193 11.55 4.95 3.67
N THR A 194 11.20 6.01 2.96
CA THR A 194 12.13 7.08 2.54
C THR A 194 11.71 8.45 3.10
N GLY A 195 10.75 8.44 4.07
CA GLY A 195 10.01 9.62 4.51
C GLY A 195 8.85 9.90 3.56
N GLU A 196 9.14 10.32 2.35
CA GLU A 196 8.27 10.35 1.19
C GLU A 196 8.96 9.64 0.02
N GLY A 197 8.21 8.83 -0.73
CA GLY A 197 8.74 8.12 -1.90
C GLY A 197 7.80 7.04 -2.42
N GLY A 198 8.12 6.56 -3.60
CA GLY A 198 7.45 5.44 -4.25
C GLY A 198 8.34 4.78 -5.29
N MET A 199 7.86 3.66 -5.82
CA MET A 199 8.51 2.94 -6.91
C MET A 199 7.47 2.50 -7.93
N VAL A 200 7.81 2.58 -9.20
CA VAL A 200 7.00 2.10 -10.32
C VAL A 200 7.73 0.95 -11.00
N VAL A 201 6.98 -0.08 -11.31
CA VAL A 201 7.42 -1.22 -12.11
C VAL A 201 6.52 -1.31 -13.34
N MET A 202 7.12 -1.53 -14.51
CA MET A 202 6.41 -1.69 -15.78
C MET A 202 6.88 -2.98 -16.45
N ARG A 203 5.96 -3.81 -16.92
CA ARG A 203 6.31 -5.06 -17.62
C ARG A 203 6.80 -4.79 -19.04
N ASP A 204 6.12 -3.91 -19.76
CA ASP A 204 6.48 -3.57 -21.13
C ASP A 204 7.64 -2.57 -21.17
N PRO A 205 8.77 -2.88 -21.86
CA PRO A 205 9.89 -1.97 -21.98
C PRO A 205 9.58 -0.63 -22.67
N ALA A 206 8.60 -0.58 -23.58
CA ALA A 206 8.21 0.68 -24.22
C ALA A 206 7.44 1.58 -23.25
N ALA A 207 6.51 1.00 -22.48
CA ALA A 207 5.80 1.72 -21.41
C ALA A 207 6.76 2.17 -20.29
N HIS A 208 7.78 1.35 -19.94
CA HIS A 208 8.83 1.75 -19.01
C HIS A 208 9.61 2.98 -19.49
N ARG A 209 10.06 3.00 -20.76
CA ARG A 209 10.75 4.17 -21.34
C ARG A 209 9.88 5.42 -21.34
N LEU A 210 8.58 5.27 -21.66
CA LEU A 210 7.65 6.39 -21.61
C LEU A 210 7.44 6.89 -20.18
N ALA A 211 7.28 5.99 -19.20
CA ALA A 211 7.16 6.34 -17.78
C ALA A 211 8.43 7.07 -17.27
N LEU A 212 9.63 6.60 -17.65
CA LEU A 212 10.89 7.27 -17.31
C LEU A 212 10.93 8.70 -17.83
N LYS A 213 10.50 8.92 -19.08
CA LYS A 213 10.43 10.24 -19.72
C LYS A 213 9.40 11.14 -19.05
N LEU A 214 8.19 10.64 -18.85
CA LEU A 214 7.09 11.36 -18.20
C LEU A 214 7.47 11.77 -16.76
N ARG A 215 8.12 10.88 -15.98
CA ARG A 215 8.61 11.16 -14.63
C ARG A 215 9.54 12.37 -14.56
N GLY A 216 10.30 12.60 -15.62
CA GLY A 216 11.38 13.58 -15.73
C GLY A 216 11.04 14.82 -16.56
N GLN A 217 9.81 15.35 -16.49
CA GLN A 217 9.36 16.54 -17.23
C GLN A 217 9.17 16.32 -18.74
N GLY A 218 9.21 15.08 -19.24
CA GLY A 218 9.09 14.83 -20.68
C GLY A 218 10.33 15.24 -21.50
N LEU A 219 11.52 15.25 -20.86
CA LEU A 219 12.78 15.63 -21.52
C LEU A 219 13.11 14.66 -22.65
N ALA A 220 13.44 15.20 -23.82
CA ALA A 220 13.86 14.42 -24.98
C ALA A 220 15.28 13.90 -24.84
N ASP A 221 15.55 12.69 -25.37
CA ASP A 221 16.87 12.08 -25.31
C ASP A 221 17.87 12.67 -26.34
N THR A 222 17.34 13.41 -27.33
CA THR A 222 18.11 13.83 -28.51
C THR A 222 18.59 15.27 -28.45
N ARG A 223 18.07 16.08 -27.52
CA ARG A 223 18.42 17.51 -27.46
C ARG A 223 18.27 18.05 -26.04
N GLU A 224 19.28 18.77 -25.57
CA GLU A 224 19.26 19.42 -24.25
C GLU A 224 18.11 20.44 -24.12
N TYR A 225 17.45 20.45 -22.94
CA TYR A 225 16.33 21.33 -22.60
C TYR A 225 15.15 21.29 -23.61
N TRP A 226 15.06 20.21 -24.40
CA TRP A 226 13.94 20.00 -25.29
C TRP A 226 12.96 18.99 -24.70
N HIS A 227 11.68 19.34 -24.69
CA HIS A 227 10.61 18.50 -24.15
C HIS A 227 9.65 18.17 -25.29
N ASP A 228 9.41 16.90 -25.57
CA ASP A 228 8.59 16.42 -26.68
C ASP A 228 7.27 15.78 -26.23
N VAL A 229 7.08 15.64 -24.90
CA VAL A 229 5.82 15.23 -24.28
C VAL A 229 5.57 16.07 -23.03
N VAL A 230 4.30 16.24 -22.65
CA VAL A 230 3.95 16.84 -21.36
C VAL A 230 4.27 15.84 -20.26
N GLY A 231 5.29 16.14 -19.47
CA GLY A 231 5.76 15.30 -18.38
C GLY A 231 5.50 15.91 -17.01
N TYR A 232 6.01 15.22 -15.98
CA TYR A 232 5.78 15.55 -14.58
C TYR A 232 7.11 15.70 -13.84
N ASN A 233 7.10 16.41 -12.71
CA ASN A 233 8.21 16.44 -11.77
C ASN A 233 8.00 15.36 -10.68
N TYR A 234 8.18 14.10 -11.03
CA TYR A 234 7.91 12.96 -10.16
C TYR A 234 9.15 12.22 -9.66
N ARG A 235 10.34 12.74 -9.94
CA ARG A 235 11.61 12.10 -9.57
C ARG A 235 11.81 12.10 -8.06
N MET A 236 12.30 10.99 -7.52
CA MET A 236 12.79 10.89 -6.14
C MET A 236 14.10 11.67 -5.97
N THR A 237 14.34 12.21 -4.78
CA THR A 237 15.62 12.81 -4.42
C THR A 237 16.64 11.75 -4.01
N ASN A 238 17.93 12.07 -4.16
CA ASN A 238 19.04 11.19 -3.75
C ASN A 238 19.04 10.93 -2.23
N ILE A 239 18.67 11.92 -1.42
CA ILE A 239 18.53 11.77 0.03
C ILE A 239 17.44 10.72 0.37
N CYS A 240 16.27 10.81 -0.25
CA CYS A 240 15.21 9.82 -0.04
C CYS A 240 15.64 8.42 -0.50
N ALA A 241 16.32 8.32 -1.65
CA ALA A 241 16.85 7.06 -2.15
C ALA A 241 17.94 6.46 -1.23
N ALA A 242 18.77 7.30 -0.61
CA ALA A 242 19.78 6.88 0.36
C ALA A 242 19.13 6.23 1.60
N ILE A 243 18.07 6.83 2.14
CA ILE A 243 17.27 6.24 3.22
C ILE A 243 16.66 4.92 2.74
N GLY A 244 16.03 4.91 1.55
CA GLY A 244 15.38 3.73 0.99
C GLY A 244 16.33 2.55 0.78
N LEU A 245 17.56 2.80 0.33
CA LEU A 245 18.58 1.76 0.18
C LEU A 245 18.95 1.14 1.53
N ALA A 246 19.20 1.96 2.55
CA ALA A 246 19.49 1.49 3.90
C ALA A 246 18.35 0.66 4.50
N GLN A 247 17.11 1.10 4.32
CA GLN A 247 15.91 0.36 4.72
C GLN A 247 15.80 -0.98 3.98
N LEU A 248 16.11 -1.01 2.70
CA LEU A 248 16.04 -2.21 1.87
C LEU A 248 17.07 -3.27 2.29
N GLU A 249 18.22 -2.87 2.79
CA GLU A 249 19.26 -3.75 3.35
C GLU A 249 18.73 -4.56 4.57
N ARG A 250 17.79 -4.01 5.32
CA ARG A 250 17.19 -4.64 6.52
C ARG A 250 15.77 -5.16 6.29
N ALA A 251 15.29 -5.15 5.06
CA ALA A 251 13.90 -5.47 4.75
C ALA A 251 13.47 -6.86 5.20
N ASP A 252 14.35 -7.88 5.13
CA ASP A 252 14.04 -9.25 5.59
C ASP A 252 13.86 -9.31 7.11
N GLU A 253 14.69 -8.60 7.85
CA GLU A 253 14.57 -8.46 9.31
C GLU A 253 13.22 -7.82 9.67
N PHE A 254 12.86 -6.72 9.01
CA PHE A 254 11.59 -6.03 9.25
C PHE A 254 10.37 -6.90 8.96
N LEU A 255 10.38 -7.60 7.82
CA LEU A 255 9.30 -8.51 7.44
C LEU A 255 9.18 -9.68 8.42
N ALA A 256 10.31 -10.30 8.81
CA ALA A 256 10.32 -11.39 9.78
C ALA A 256 9.76 -10.94 11.13
N ARG A 257 10.18 -9.77 11.62
CA ARG A 257 9.68 -9.23 12.91
C ARG A 257 8.19 -8.88 12.84
N LYS A 258 7.72 -8.26 11.76
CA LYS A 258 6.31 -7.95 11.56
C LYS A 258 5.44 -9.22 11.57
N ARG A 259 5.90 -10.28 10.91
CA ARG A 259 5.22 -11.58 10.89
C ARG A 259 5.19 -12.22 12.27
N ALA A 260 6.29 -12.18 13.01
CA ALA A 260 6.35 -12.70 14.38
C ALA A 260 5.37 -11.97 15.32
N ILE A 261 5.27 -10.63 15.22
CA ILE A 261 4.31 -9.83 15.99
C ILE A 261 2.87 -10.23 15.63
N ALA A 262 2.57 -10.39 14.32
CA ALA A 262 1.25 -10.78 13.85
C ALA A 262 0.83 -12.16 14.36
N THR A 263 1.73 -13.16 14.27
CA THR A 263 1.51 -14.51 14.82
C THR A 263 1.25 -14.45 16.32
N ARG A 264 2.07 -13.70 17.05
CA ARG A 264 1.92 -13.58 18.50
C ARG A 264 0.61 -12.91 18.92
N LEU A 265 0.21 -11.85 18.22
CA LEU A 265 -1.10 -11.20 18.46
C LEU A 265 -2.26 -12.14 18.13
N ALA A 266 -2.20 -12.87 17.01
CA ALA A 266 -3.24 -13.83 16.66
C ALA A 266 -3.42 -14.92 17.74
N GLU A 267 -2.33 -15.47 18.26
CA GLU A 267 -2.34 -16.44 19.39
C GLU A 267 -2.99 -15.83 20.64
N LEU A 268 -2.54 -14.63 21.02
CA LEU A 268 -3.01 -13.96 22.24
C LEU A 268 -4.47 -13.52 22.14
N LEU A 269 -4.99 -13.24 20.95
CA LEU A 269 -6.37 -12.82 20.71
C LEU A 269 -7.30 -14.00 20.37
N ALA A 270 -6.79 -15.22 20.30
CA ALA A 270 -7.58 -16.41 20.00
C ALA A 270 -8.75 -16.58 21.00
N GLY A 271 -9.91 -16.96 20.48
CA GLY A 271 -11.13 -17.16 21.26
C GLY A 271 -11.89 -15.88 21.65
N LEU A 272 -11.38 -14.70 21.32
CA LEU A 272 -12.12 -13.45 21.47
C LEU A 272 -13.13 -13.24 20.34
N PRO A 273 -14.16 -12.39 20.52
CA PRO A 273 -15.13 -12.08 19.46
C PRO A 273 -14.53 -11.12 18.42
N LEU A 274 -13.36 -11.48 17.89
CA LEU A 274 -12.60 -10.76 16.88
C LEU A 274 -12.20 -11.71 15.76
N GLU A 275 -12.18 -11.22 14.55
CA GLU A 275 -11.53 -11.83 13.39
C GLU A 275 -10.17 -11.16 13.22
N VAL A 276 -9.09 -11.91 13.26
CA VAL A 276 -7.74 -11.40 12.96
C VAL A 276 -7.48 -11.62 11.47
N HIS A 277 -7.21 -10.54 10.73
CA HIS A 277 -6.85 -10.62 9.32
C HIS A 277 -5.51 -11.33 9.18
N GLY A 278 -5.50 -12.44 8.47
CA GLY A 278 -4.37 -13.34 8.40
C GLY A 278 -3.97 -13.74 6.99
N GLU A 279 -2.94 -14.54 6.93
CA GLU A 279 -2.38 -15.10 5.72
C GLU A 279 -3.32 -16.15 5.11
N THR A 280 -3.53 -16.11 3.80
CA THR A 280 -4.26 -17.14 3.07
C THR A 280 -3.31 -18.21 2.50
N ALA A 281 -3.83 -19.41 2.26
CA ALA A 281 -3.04 -20.51 1.74
C ALA A 281 -2.32 -20.15 0.44
N GLY A 282 -1.05 -20.47 0.36
CA GLY A 282 -0.21 -20.19 -0.81
C GLY A 282 0.30 -18.73 -0.90
N THR A 283 -0.02 -17.87 0.08
CA THR A 283 0.49 -16.49 0.12
C THR A 283 1.47 -16.29 1.26
N THR A 284 2.29 -15.26 1.17
CA THR A 284 3.10 -14.72 2.25
C THR A 284 2.61 -13.29 2.53
N HIS A 285 2.01 -13.08 3.69
CA HIS A 285 1.48 -11.79 4.09
C HIS A 285 2.59 -10.91 4.70
N SER A 286 2.75 -9.67 4.27
CA SER A 286 3.78 -8.75 4.80
C SER A 286 3.36 -8.06 6.11
N TYR A 287 2.07 -8.07 6.44
CA TYR A 287 1.50 -7.42 7.64
C TYR A 287 1.92 -5.96 7.78
N TRP A 288 1.76 -5.15 6.69
CA TRP A 288 1.96 -3.71 6.82
C TRP A 288 1.18 -3.14 8.01
N MET A 289 -0.07 -3.56 8.17
CA MET A 289 -0.84 -3.39 9.40
C MET A 289 -1.30 -4.76 9.91
N ILE A 290 -1.42 -4.90 11.23
CA ILE A 290 -2.09 -6.04 11.85
C ILE A 290 -3.52 -5.60 12.10
N SER A 291 -4.43 -6.13 11.31
CA SER A 291 -5.82 -5.69 11.27
C SER A 291 -6.73 -6.73 11.93
N VAL A 292 -7.72 -6.26 12.66
CA VAL A 292 -8.76 -7.10 13.28
C VAL A 292 -10.13 -6.52 12.95
N ALA A 293 -11.15 -7.37 12.89
CA ALA A 293 -12.54 -6.93 12.78
C ALA A 293 -13.34 -7.43 13.99
N THR A 294 -14.16 -6.56 14.58
CA THR A 294 -15.12 -6.93 15.62
C THR A 294 -16.28 -7.71 15.00
N LYS A 295 -17.02 -8.51 15.79
CA LYS A 295 -18.20 -9.23 15.29
C LYS A 295 -19.32 -8.28 14.87
N ALA A 296 -19.50 -7.19 15.60
CA ALA A 296 -20.50 -6.16 15.27
C ALA A 296 -19.82 -4.80 15.11
N ALA A 297 -20.36 -3.96 14.21
CA ALA A 297 -19.83 -2.59 14.00
C ALA A 297 -19.91 -1.72 15.26
N ALA A 298 -20.91 -1.95 16.10
CA ALA A 298 -21.10 -1.23 17.36
C ALA A 298 -19.96 -1.47 18.36
N ASP A 299 -19.20 -2.56 18.25
CA ASP A 299 -18.13 -2.92 19.20
C ASP A 299 -16.79 -2.24 18.85
N ARG A 300 -16.60 -1.79 17.61
CA ARG A 300 -15.35 -1.22 17.13
C ARG A 300 -14.90 0.01 17.88
N ASP A 301 -15.75 1.01 17.98
CA ASP A 301 -15.39 2.30 18.59
C ASP A 301 -15.23 2.19 20.12
N PRO A 302 -16.06 1.44 20.86
CA PRO A 302 -15.81 1.13 22.27
C PRO A 302 -14.46 0.45 22.50
N LEU A 303 -14.08 -0.55 21.68
CA LEU A 303 -12.77 -1.20 21.78
C LEU A 303 -11.61 -0.22 21.51
N ARG A 304 -11.72 0.59 20.47
CA ARG A 304 -10.74 1.63 20.14
C ARG A 304 -10.62 2.66 21.27
N HIS A 305 -11.73 3.03 21.87
CA HIS A 305 -11.73 3.94 23.04
C HIS A 305 -11.01 3.32 24.24
N THR A 306 -11.27 2.05 24.56
CA THR A 306 -10.55 1.31 25.60
C THR A 306 -9.03 1.29 25.38
N LEU A 307 -8.60 0.99 24.15
CA LEU A 307 -7.18 1.03 23.76
C LEU A 307 -6.60 2.45 23.91
N ARG A 308 -7.36 3.48 23.49
CA ARG A 308 -6.92 4.88 23.61
C ARG A 308 -6.75 5.30 25.06
N LEU A 309 -7.64 4.88 25.98
CA LEU A 309 -7.51 5.11 27.42
C LEU A 309 -6.30 4.41 28.04
N ALA A 310 -5.85 3.29 27.46
CA ALA A 310 -4.60 2.60 27.82
C ALA A 310 -3.35 3.23 27.18
N GLY A 311 -3.47 4.36 26.46
CA GLY A 311 -2.36 5.00 25.75
C GLY A 311 -1.91 4.27 24.47
N ILE A 312 -2.77 3.41 23.92
CA ILE A 312 -2.52 2.63 22.70
C ILE A 312 -3.27 3.31 21.54
N GLU A 313 -2.52 3.73 20.52
CA GLU A 313 -3.11 4.31 19.31
C GLU A 313 -3.58 3.22 18.36
N THR A 314 -4.75 3.40 17.73
CA THR A 314 -5.29 2.54 16.67
C THR A 314 -5.86 3.37 15.55
N ARG A 315 -5.96 2.79 14.36
CA ARG A 315 -6.69 3.40 13.23
C ARG A 315 -7.89 2.53 12.87
N PRO A 316 -9.02 3.12 12.42
CA PRO A 316 -10.05 2.33 11.77
C PRO A 316 -9.48 1.72 10.49
N LEU A 317 -10.11 0.69 9.92
CA LEU A 317 -9.90 0.38 8.52
C LEU A 317 -10.32 1.58 7.66
N PHE A 318 -9.86 1.60 6.41
CA PHE A 318 -10.27 2.65 5.49
C PHE A 318 -11.79 2.68 5.35
N HIS A 319 -12.34 3.86 5.20
CA HIS A 319 -13.73 4.00 4.78
C HIS A 319 -13.83 3.62 3.30
N PRO A 320 -14.86 2.83 2.90
CA PRO A 320 -15.09 2.55 1.49
C PRO A 320 -15.19 3.84 0.68
N VAL A 321 -14.37 3.95 -0.37
CA VAL A 321 -14.20 5.23 -1.09
C VAL A 321 -15.49 5.69 -1.76
N HIS A 322 -16.34 4.75 -2.21
CA HIS A 322 -17.64 5.09 -2.81
C HIS A 322 -18.60 5.83 -1.87
N THR A 323 -18.34 5.82 -0.55
CA THR A 323 -19.14 6.56 0.44
C THR A 323 -18.66 7.99 0.64
N MET A 324 -17.51 8.36 0.09
CA MET A 324 -16.95 9.71 0.22
C MET A 324 -17.67 10.69 -0.71
N PRO A 325 -17.90 11.96 -0.29
CA PRO A 325 -18.73 12.92 -1.05
C PRO A 325 -18.36 13.07 -2.53
N MET A 326 -17.06 13.03 -2.85
CA MET A 326 -16.59 13.20 -4.23
C MET A 326 -16.76 11.95 -5.11
N TYR A 327 -17.15 10.80 -4.51
CA TYR A 327 -17.33 9.51 -5.18
C TYR A 327 -18.70 8.87 -4.93
N ALA A 328 -19.58 9.50 -4.14
CA ALA A 328 -20.87 8.97 -3.70
C ALA A 328 -21.95 8.89 -4.81
N ALA A 329 -21.58 8.89 -6.09
CA ALA A 329 -22.53 8.90 -7.20
C ALA A 329 -23.06 7.49 -7.54
N GLY A 330 -23.91 6.91 -6.67
CA GLY A 330 -24.89 5.89 -7.10
C GLY A 330 -24.39 4.48 -7.39
N GLN A 331 -23.16 4.10 -7.04
CA GLN A 331 -22.71 2.71 -7.17
C GLN A 331 -23.23 1.88 -5.99
N THR A 332 -23.83 0.74 -6.28
CA THR A 332 -24.46 -0.18 -5.32
C THR A 332 -23.80 -1.56 -5.31
N GLY A 333 -24.21 -2.44 -4.38
CA GLY A 333 -23.67 -3.80 -4.27
C GLY A 333 -22.24 -3.80 -3.72
N LEU A 334 -21.95 -2.96 -2.71
CA LEU A 334 -20.63 -2.80 -2.08
C LEU A 334 -20.74 -3.02 -0.55
N ASP A 335 -21.68 -3.86 -0.14
CA ASP A 335 -22.08 -4.02 1.26
C ASP A 335 -20.97 -4.68 2.10
N ARG A 336 -20.17 -5.58 1.51
CA ARG A 336 -19.06 -6.25 2.19
C ARG A 336 -17.93 -5.26 2.53
N ALA A 337 -17.63 -4.35 1.61
CA ALA A 337 -16.68 -3.27 1.87
C ALA A 337 -17.16 -2.33 2.99
N ILE A 338 -18.47 -2.01 3.02
CA ILE A 338 -19.10 -1.21 4.09
C ILE A 338 -18.98 -1.92 5.44
N ASP A 339 -19.33 -3.22 5.49
CA ASP A 339 -19.28 -4.02 6.71
C ASP A 339 -17.85 -4.08 7.27
N LEU A 340 -16.85 -4.43 6.44
CA LEU A 340 -15.45 -4.48 6.85
C LEU A 340 -14.95 -3.12 7.35
N GLY A 341 -15.23 -2.04 6.61
CA GLY A 341 -14.85 -0.68 7.00
C GLY A 341 -15.47 -0.23 8.33
N ALA A 342 -16.70 -0.72 8.63
CA ALA A 342 -17.41 -0.41 9.87
C ALA A 342 -16.86 -1.18 11.09
N ARG A 343 -16.40 -2.43 10.90
CA ARG A 343 -15.96 -3.33 11.98
C ARG A 343 -14.46 -3.33 12.25
N GLY A 344 -13.66 -2.87 11.29
CA GLY A 344 -12.24 -3.12 11.30
C GLY A 344 -11.39 -2.09 12.04
N ILE A 345 -10.28 -2.57 12.61
CA ILE A 345 -9.28 -1.80 13.38
C ILE A 345 -7.88 -2.24 12.96
N ASN A 346 -7.00 -1.27 12.68
CA ASN A 346 -5.57 -1.49 12.55
C ASN A 346 -4.90 -1.31 13.93
N LEU A 347 -4.27 -2.38 14.41
CA LEU A 347 -3.51 -2.41 15.65
C LEU A 347 -2.07 -1.92 15.43
N PRO A 348 -1.40 -1.41 16.50
CA PRO A 348 0.00 -1.02 16.42
C PRO A 348 0.90 -2.17 15.99
N SER A 349 1.83 -1.89 15.09
CA SER A 349 2.91 -2.83 14.76
C SER A 349 4.04 -2.14 13.99
N TRP A 350 5.27 -2.31 14.44
CA TRP A 350 6.49 -1.86 13.74
C TRP A 350 7.66 -2.80 14.07
N PRO A 351 8.74 -2.83 13.27
CA PRO A 351 9.84 -3.78 13.44
C PRO A 351 10.48 -3.77 14.84
N GLY A 352 10.67 -2.59 15.43
CA GLY A 352 11.26 -2.40 16.76
C GLY A 352 10.28 -2.53 17.94
N MET A 353 9.03 -2.99 17.74
CA MET A 353 8.06 -3.18 18.83
C MET A 353 8.52 -4.28 19.79
N SER A 354 8.51 -3.99 21.09
CA SER A 354 8.88 -4.96 22.13
C SER A 354 7.75 -5.96 22.39
N ASP A 355 8.12 -7.13 22.92
CA ASP A 355 7.15 -8.16 23.31
C ASP A 355 6.24 -7.68 24.46
N ALA A 356 6.74 -6.81 25.34
CA ALA A 356 5.94 -6.16 26.38
C ALA A 356 4.84 -5.27 25.81
N GLU A 357 5.12 -4.53 24.72
CA GLU A 357 4.11 -3.72 24.02
C GLU A 357 3.07 -4.61 23.33
N VAL A 358 3.49 -5.72 22.73
CA VAL A 358 2.57 -6.71 22.12
C VAL A 358 1.63 -7.30 23.18
N LEU A 359 2.16 -7.68 24.35
CA LEU A 359 1.37 -8.19 25.46
C LEU A 359 0.39 -7.13 26.00
N ALA A 360 0.83 -5.89 26.17
CA ALA A 360 -0.02 -4.79 26.66
C ALA A 360 -1.22 -4.53 25.73
N ILE A 361 -1.02 -4.61 24.41
CA ILE A 361 -2.11 -4.50 23.42
C ILE A 361 -3.11 -5.65 23.62
N ALA A 362 -2.61 -6.89 23.65
CA ALA A 362 -3.45 -8.09 23.78
C ALA A 362 -4.22 -8.12 25.11
N GLU A 363 -3.58 -7.81 26.22
CA GLU A 363 -4.21 -7.76 27.56
C GLU A 363 -5.29 -6.69 27.63
N THR A 364 -5.07 -5.51 27.03
CA THR A 364 -6.06 -4.45 26.96
C THR A 364 -7.30 -4.89 26.19
N ILE A 365 -7.12 -5.56 25.04
CA ILE A 365 -8.21 -6.11 24.22
C ILE A 365 -8.95 -7.20 25.01
N ARG A 366 -8.23 -8.14 25.60
CA ARG A 366 -8.83 -9.22 26.43
C ARG A 366 -9.61 -8.68 27.62
N GLY A 367 -9.09 -7.63 28.28
CA GLY A 367 -9.76 -6.94 29.38
C GLY A 367 -11.05 -6.24 28.96
N HIS A 368 -11.12 -5.73 27.73
CA HIS A 368 -12.32 -5.12 27.17
C HIS A 368 -13.46 -6.14 27.03
N PHE A 369 -13.18 -7.34 26.51
CA PHE A 369 -14.19 -8.38 26.27
C PHE A 369 -14.52 -9.27 27.50
N ARG A 370 -13.85 -9.09 28.64
CA ARG A 370 -14.20 -9.76 29.89
C ARG A 370 -15.21 -8.99 30.76
N ARG A 371 -15.48 -7.74 30.39
CA ARG A 371 -16.44 -6.86 31.08
C ARG A 371 -17.83 -7.04 30.49
#